data_9cbf97fcc7cd272afa9bef04b7ffa2f5
#
_entry.id   9cbf97fcc7cd272afa9bef04b7ffa2f5
#
_cell.length_a   1.000
_cell.length_b   1.000
_cell.length_c   1.000
_cell.angle_alpha   90.00
_cell.angle_beta   90.00
_cell.angle_gamma   90.00
#
_symmetry.space_group_name_H-M   'P 1'
#
loop_
_entity.id
_entity.type
_entity.pdbx_description
1 polymer ?
#
loop_
_entity_poly.entity_id
_entity_poly.type
_entity_poly.pdbx_seq_one_letter_code
_entity_poly.pdbx_strand_id
1 'polypeptide(L)'
;ELIITDQPALIDDSHTTSSPFNLLYALLRDNSGIPEIPTGTGKVTFTSGSTGNPKGVCLSNVSQARVAASLDAALNMPYVRHQCLLPLATLLENIAGVYAPLNCGGTVVVCGSDELGFSGARLTDPAAMLSAISKAQPESLILVPELLFMLVTACSNGWQPPQSLRFIAVGGALVPAGLIAKAREAGLPVYQGYGLSECVSVNTLNLPDADNPDSVGRSLGHNTLTIESGELVASGTIFLGYLNQPQSFYPTAVKTGDLVSEENGYYCVAGRRKSLIITSLGRNISPEWIESLLLAGGLFSQVLVVGEARPHCAALLVPRHKGVTTQMIEQH
;
A
#
# COMPACT_ATOMS: atom_id res chain seq x y z
N GLU A 1 -15.92 -3.63 24.43
CA GLU A 1 -15.12 -3.04 23.31
C GLU A 1 -15.18 -1.53 23.40
N LEU A 2 -14.04 -0.86 23.32
CA LEU A 2 -13.94 0.59 23.27
C LEU A 2 -13.64 1.01 21.83
N ILE A 3 -14.55 1.80 21.23
CA ILE A 3 -14.35 2.40 19.92
C ILE A 3 -14.19 3.90 20.12
N ILE A 4 -13.12 4.47 19.54
CA ILE A 4 -12.91 5.94 19.50
C ILE A 4 -13.13 6.37 18.06
N THR A 5 -14.02 7.36 17.86
CA THR A 5 -14.38 7.86 16.53
C THR A 5 -14.61 9.37 16.57
N ASP A 6 -14.33 10.03 15.47
CA ASP A 6 -14.69 11.43 15.19
C ASP A 6 -16.07 11.56 14.49
N GLN A 7 -16.71 10.43 14.18
CA GLN A 7 -17.99 10.40 13.47
C GLN A 7 -19.15 10.08 14.42
N PRO A 8 -19.89 11.09 14.91
CA PRO A 8 -20.99 10.88 15.82
C PRO A 8 -22.15 10.06 15.21
N ALA A 9 -22.30 10.05 13.88
CA ALA A 9 -23.34 9.29 13.19
C ALA A 9 -23.16 7.76 13.27
N LEU A 10 -21.99 7.28 13.69
CA LEU A 10 -21.72 5.84 13.93
C LEU A 10 -22.08 5.41 15.36
N ILE A 11 -22.57 6.35 16.20
CA ILE A 11 -22.83 6.13 17.61
C ILE A 11 -24.35 5.95 17.78
N ASP A 12 -24.74 4.73 18.18
CA ASP A 12 -26.08 4.48 18.70
C ASP A 12 -26.14 4.99 20.14
N ASP A 13 -27.20 5.75 20.49
CA ASP A 13 -27.31 6.57 21.72
C ASP A 13 -27.18 5.81 23.06
N SER A 14 -27.02 4.49 23.02
CA SER A 14 -27.15 3.69 24.24
C SER A 14 -25.91 3.63 25.14
N HIS A 15 -24.68 3.98 24.66
CA HIS A 15 -23.46 3.77 25.44
C HIS A 15 -22.30 4.75 25.15
N THR A 16 -22.58 6.04 25.00
CA THR A 16 -21.53 7.04 24.84
C THR A 16 -20.89 7.44 26.16
N THR A 17 -19.58 7.40 26.23
CA THR A 17 -18.80 8.05 27.30
C THR A 17 -18.06 9.25 26.74
N SER A 18 -17.80 10.25 27.60
CA SER A 18 -16.96 11.40 27.20
C SER A 18 -15.55 10.94 26.88
N SER A 19 -15.06 11.27 25.68
CA SER A 19 -13.64 11.11 25.34
C SER A 19 -12.80 12.16 26.08
N PRO A 20 -11.56 11.83 26.52
CA PRO A 20 -10.63 12.83 27.04
C PRO A 20 -10.08 13.75 25.94
N PHE A 21 -10.41 13.49 24.68
CA PHE A 21 -9.97 14.29 23.53
C PHE A 21 -11.16 15.08 22.96
N ASN A 22 -10.97 16.36 22.73
CA ASN A 22 -11.97 17.20 22.08
C ASN A 22 -12.26 16.67 20.66
N LEU A 23 -13.56 16.62 20.28
CA LEU A 23 -14.05 16.14 18.99
C LEU A 23 -13.93 14.63 18.75
N LEU A 24 -13.55 13.85 19.74
CA LEU A 24 -13.60 12.39 19.66
C LEU A 24 -14.68 11.83 20.57
N TYR A 25 -15.35 10.81 20.11
CA TYR A 25 -16.37 10.08 20.83
C TYR A 25 -15.86 8.70 21.24
N ALA A 26 -16.17 8.27 22.43
CA ALA A 26 -15.86 6.93 22.90
C ALA A 26 -17.16 6.13 23.02
N LEU A 27 -17.23 5.02 22.30
CA LEU A 27 -18.35 4.09 22.33
C LEU A 27 -17.92 2.83 23.08
N LEU A 28 -18.63 2.48 24.14
CA LEU A 28 -18.52 1.19 24.82
C LEU A 28 -19.59 0.25 24.27
N ARG A 29 -19.18 -0.84 23.66
CA ARG A 29 -20.08 -1.93 23.26
C ARG A 29 -20.01 -3.07 24.24
N ASP A 30 -21.16 -3.52 24.71
CA ASP A 30 -21.28 -4.82 25.37
C ASP A 30 -21.01 -5.91 24.33
N ASN A 31 -19.90 -6.60 24.50
CA ASN A 31 -19.52 -7.67 23.59
C ASN A 31 -19.77 -9.02 24.25
N SER A 32 -20.61 -9.84 23.65
CA SER A 32 -20.93 -11.17 24.11
C SER A 32 -19.82 -12.22 23.90
N GLY A 33 -18.71 -11.82 23.24
CA GLY A 33 -17.58 -12.69 22.97
C GLY A 33 -16.23 -11.99 23.14
N ILE A 34 -15.31 -12.62 23.86
CA ILE A 34 -13.91 -12.20 23.92
C ILE A 34 -13.25 -12.63 22.60
N PRO A 35 -12.67 -11.71 21.82
CA PRO A 35 -11.99 -12.09 20.58
C PRO A 35 -10.78 -12.98 20.89
N GLU A 36 -10.61 -14.04 20.12
CA GLU A 36 -9.43 -14.89 20.21
C GLU A 36 -8.28 -14.23 19.44
N ILE A 37 -7.28 -13.76 20.18
CA ILE A 37 -6.07 -13.15 19.65
C ILE A 37 -4.83 -13.87 20.16
N PRO A 38 -3.76 -14.02 19.34
CA PRO A 38 -2.51 -14.58 19.82
C PRO A 38 -1.87 -13.68 20.88
N THR A 39 -1.30 -14.31 21.91
CA THR A 39 -0.58 -13.57 22.98
C THR A 39 0.55 -12.75 22.38
N GLY A 40 0.74 -11.51 22.86
CA GLY A 40 1.74 -10.58 22.33
C GLY A 40 1.22 -9.71 21.20
N THR A 41 -0.06 -9.79 20.84
CA THR A 41 -0.68 -8.87 19.88
C THR A 41 -0.69 -7.46 20.45
N GLY A 42 -0.04 -6.53 19.76
CA GLY A 42 -0.06 -5.10 20.08
C GLY A 42 -0.97 -4.31 19.12
N LYS A 43 -1.30 -4.88 17.95
CA LYS A 43 -2.13 -4.25 16.92
C LYS A 43 -2.84 -5.28 16.08
N VAL A 44 -4.08 -4.97 15.70
CA VAL A 44 -4.82 -5.69 14.66
C VAL A 44 -5.07 -4.75 13.49
N THR A 45 -4.68 -5.15 12.30
CA THR A 45 -4.99 -4.43 11.06
C THR A 45 -5.89 -5.29 10.17
N PHE A 46 -6.88 -4.70 9.53
CA PHE A 46 -7.81 -5.43 8.68
C PHE A 46 -7.40 -5.34 7.23
N THR A 47 -7.46 -6.48 6.54
CA THR A 47 -7.23 -6.58 5.08
C THR A 47 -8.52 -7.02 4.40
N SER A 48 -8.71 -6.63 3.15
CA SER A 48 -9.91 -6.93 2.36
C SER A 48 -10.13 -8.42 2.05
N GLY A 49 -9.25 -9.31 2.49
CA GLY A 49 -9.35 -10.77 2.33
C GLY A 49 -9.78 -11.22 0.91
N SER A 50 -9.08 -12.14 0.29
CA SER A 50 -9.44 -12.70 -1.03
C SER A 50 -10.79 -13.44 -1.07
N THR A 51 -11.42 -13.64 0.08
CA THR A 51 -12.72 -14.32 0.25
C THR A 51 -13.89 -13.36 0.47
N GLY A 52 -13.66 -12.04 0.36
CA GLY A 52 -14.67 -11.00 0.56
C GLY A 52 -14.90 -10.58 2.02
N ASN A 53 -14.51 -11.39 2.99
CA ASN A 53 -14.59 -11.03 4.40
C ASN A 53 -13.25 -10.45 4.89
N PRO A 54 -13.24 -9.28 5.55
CA PRO A 54 -12.02 -8.71 6.13
C PRO A 54 -11.39 -9.66 7.14
N LYS A 55 -10.05 -9.80 7.07
CA LYS A 55 -9.27 -10.58 8.04
C LYS A 55 -8.50 -9.64 8.94
N GLY A 56 -8.61 -9.82 10.25
CA GLY A 56 -7.80 -9.10 11.23
C GLY A 56 -6.43 -9.75 11.36
N VAL A 57 -5.40 -9.08 10.89
CA VAL A 57 -3.99 -9.50 10.99
C VAL A 57 -3.43 -9.03 12.31
N CYS A 58 -3.03 -9.95 13.20
CA CYS A 58 -2.51 -9.66 14.53
C CYS A 58 -0.98 -9.47 14.47
N LEU A 59 -0.51 -8.31 14.89
CA LEU A 59 0.89 -7.91 14.85
C LEU A 59 1.45 -7.64 16.25
N SER A 60 2.69 -8.06 16.50
CA SER A 60 3.38 -7.68 17.74
C SER A 60 4.02 -6.30 17.62
N ASN A 61 4.19 -5.59 18.74
CA ASN A 61 4.95 -4.34 18.76
C ASN A 61 6.40 -4.55 18.35
N VAL A 62 6.97 -5.70 18.73
CA VAL A 62 8.36 -6.06 18.39
C VAL A 62 8.54 -6.22 16.88
N SER A 63 7.61 -6.92 16.20
CA SER A 63 7.69 -7.08 14.74
C SER A 63 7.55 -5.75 14.01
N GLN A 64 6.65 -4.87 14.44
CA GLN A 64 6.50 -3.54 13.87
C GLN A 64 7.77 -2.68 14.04
N ALA A 65 8.37 -2.69 15.24
CA ALA A 65 9.62 -1.98 15.51
C ALA A 65 10.79 -2.51 14.67
N ARG A 66 10.88 -3.84 14.45
CA ARG A 66 11.91 -4.45 13.60
C ARG A 66 11.80 -4.01 12.14
N VAL A 67 10.59 -3.95 11.60
CA VAL A 67 10.38 -3.45 10.22
C VAL A 67 10.77 -1.98 10.12
N ALA A 68 10.33 -1.15 11.08
CA ALA A 68 10.69 0.28 11.10
C ALA A 68 12.22 0.48 11.17
N ALA A 69 12.91 -0.26 12.04
CA ALA A 69 14.37 -0.20 12.14
C ALA A 69 15.08 -0.70 10.87
N SER A 70 14.53 -1.72 10.20
CA SER A 70 15.08 -2.22 8.95
C SER A 70 14.92 -1.21 7.79
N LEU A 71 13.79 -0.51 7.74
CA LEU A 71 13.57 0.58 6.79
C LEU A 71 14.50 1.76 7.05
N ASP A 72 14.65 2.18 8.30
CA ASP A 72 15.57 3.24 8.70
C ASP A 72 17.02 2.91 8.28
N ALA A 73 17.48 1.70 8.60
CA ALA A 73 18.82 1.24 8.23
C ALA A 73 19.01 1.18 6.69
N ALA A 74 18.00 0.77 5.94
CA ALA A 74 18.08 0.66 4.48
C ALA A 74 18.06 2.03 3.79
N LEU A 75 17.20 2.94 4.25
CA LEU A 75 17.07 4.29 3.68
C LEU A 75 18.22 5.22 4.07
N ASN A 76 18.77 5.05 5.26
CA ASN A 76 19.85 5.87 5.81
C ASN A 76 19.57 7.39 5.64
N MET A 77 18.38 7.81 6.03
CA MET A 77 17.92 9.21 5.99
C MET A 77 17.68 9.73 7.40
N PRO A 78 18.74 10.04 8.18
CA PRO A 78 18.58 10.53 9.54
C PRO A 78 17.81 11.85 9.56
N TYR A 79 16.95 12.02 10.57
CA TYR A 79 16.12 13.21 10.77
C TYR A 79 15.19 13.56 9.61
N VAL A 80 14.81 12.57 8.80
CA VAL A 80 13.94 12.76 7.62
C VAL A 80 12.61 13.44 7.99
N ARG A 81 12.19 14.40 7.18
CA ARG A 81 10.86 15.00 7.24
C ARG A 81 9.91 14.24 6.33
N HIS A 82 9.09 13.38 6.90
CA HIS A 82 8.08 12.61 6.18
C HIS A 82 6.72 13.29 6.25
N GLN A 83 5.97 13.34 5.13
CA GLN A 83 4.57 13.75 5.15
C GLN A 83 3.66 12.57 4.83
N CYS A 84 2.73 12.28 5.74
CA CYS A 84 1.71 11.27 5.55
C CYS A 84 0.67 11.73 4.53
N LEU A 85 0.48 10.96 3.47
CA LEU A 85 -0.55 11.17 2.45
C LEU A 85 -1.61 10.07 2.47
N LEU A 86 -1.28 8.88 2.95
CA LEU A 86 -2.24 7.80 3.13
C LEU A 86 -2.86 7.88 4.53
N PRO A 87 -4.06 7.31 4.74
CA PRO A 87 -4.64 7.22 6.07
C PRO A 87 -3.69 6.52 7.06
N LEU A 88 -3.55 7.06 8.26
CA LEU A 88 -2.68 6.51 9.31
C LEU A 88 -3.07 5.08 9.73
N ALA A 89 -4.32 4.67 9.49
CA ALA A 89 -4.78 3.30 9.70
C ALA A 89 -4.22 2.30 8.67
N THR A 90 -3.73 2.79 7.51
CA THR A 90 -3.05 1.97 6.51
C THR A 90 -1.72 1.51 7.07
N LEU A 91 -1.49 0.19 7.15
CA LEU A 91 -0.29 -0.38 7.76
C LEU A 91 1.00 0.12 7.11
N LEU A 92 0.99 0.31 5.79
CA LEU A 92 2.13 0.84 5.04
C LEU A 92 2.53 2.24 5.55
N GLU A 93 1.58 3.17 5.62
CA GLU A 93 1.84 4.53 6.13
C GLU A 93 2.24 4.51 7.60
N ASN A 94 1.55 3.70 8.40
CA ASN A 94 1.78 3.64 9.83
C ASN A 94 3.21 3.17 10.17
N ILE A 95 3.72 2.14 9.51
CA ILE A 95 5.06 1.59 9.77
C ILE A 95 6.14 2.38 9.04
N ALA A 96 5.99 2.57 7.73
CA ALA A 96 7.03 3.19 6.91
C ALA A 96 6.99 4.72 6.94
N GLY A 97 5.81 5.34 7.14
CA GLY A 97 5.65 6.79 7.18
C GLY A 97 5.62 7.40 8.58
N VAL A 98 5.36 6.58 9.62
CA VAL A 98 5.35 7.08 11.01
C VAL A 98 6.47 6.46 11.82
N TYR A 99 6.49 5.13 11.97
CA TYR A 99 7.45 4.50 12.88
C TYR A 99 8.90 4.58 12.40
N ALA A 100 9.16 4.37 11.09
CA ALA A 100 10.50 4.44 10.55
C ALA A 100 11.09 5.87 10.63
N PRO A 101 10.38 6.95 10.21
CA PRO A 101 10.86 8.32 10.41
C PRO A 101 11.11 8.67 11.88
N LEU A 102 10.22 8.28 12.80
CA LEU A 102 10.42 8.54 14.21
C LEU A 102 11.62 7.76 14.79
N ASN A 103 11.87 6.56 14.30
CA ASN A 103 13.03 5.74 14.72
C ASN A 103 14.37 6.43 14.40
N CYS A 104 14.47 7.14 13.26
CA CYS A 104 15.68 7.89 12.89
C CYS A 104 15.72 9.33 13.45
N GLY A 105 14.84 9.67 14.39
CA GLY A 105 14.75 11.02 14.97
C GLY A 105 14.13 12.06 14.04
N GLY A 106 13.44 11.63 12.99
CA GLY A 106 12.81 12.47 11.99
C GLY A 106 11.52 13.14 12.46
N THR A 107 10.91 13.86 11.54
CA THR A 107 9.65 14.59 11.75
C THR A 107 8.55 13.98 10.87
N VAL A 108 7.39 13.69 11.46
CA VAL A 108 6.21 13.25 10.74
C VAL A 108 5.20 14.39 10.64
N VAL A 109 4.86 14.77 9.41
CA VAL A 109 3.85 15.80 9.12
C VAL A 109 2.54 15.10 8.83
N VAL A 110 1.51 15.37 9.64
CA VAL A 110 0.17 14.82 9.49
C VAL A 110 -0.79 15.96 9.20
N CYS A 111 -1.57 15.84 8.14
CA CYS A 111 -2.61 16.76 7.75
C CYS A 111 -3.98 16.10 7.91
N GLY A 112 -5.03 16.88 8.10
CA GLY A 112 -6.41 16.41 8.04
C GLY A 112 -6.77 15.90 6.64
N SER A 113 -7.74 14.99 6.56
CA SER A 113 -8.19 14.45 5.26
C SER A 113 -8.68 15.55 4.31
N ASP A 114 -9.37 16.55 4.82
CA ASP A 114 -9.86 17.72 4.07
C ASP A 114 -8.72 18.60 3.58
N GLU A 115 -7.67 18.79 4.38
CA GLU A 115 -6.47 19.55 3.99
C GLU A 115 -5.71 18.84 2.85
N LEU A 116 -5.79 17.50 2.82
CA LEU A 116 -5.25 16.67 1.73
C LEU A 116 -6.22 16.51 0.56
N GLY A 117 -7.43 17.10 0.63
CA GLY A 117 -8.43 17.02 -0.42
C GLY A 117 -9.15 15.69 -0.54
N PHE A 118 -9.17 14.87 0.53
CA PHE A 118 -9.92 13.63 0.57
C PHE A 118 -11.34 13.81 1.10
N SER A 119 -12.29 13.11 0.49
CA SER A 119 -13.62 12.87 1.03
C SER A 119 -13.78 11.36 1.23
N GLY A 120 -13.72 10.92 2.48
CA GLY A 120 -13.57 9.51 2.80
C GLY A 120 -12.28 8.92 2.21
N ALA A 121 -12.37 7.82 1.46
CA ALA A 121 -11.22 7.19 0.80
C ALA A 121 -10.89 7.78 -0.58
N ARG A 122 -11.67 8.75 -1.07
CA ARG A 122 -11.51 9.30 -2.42
C ARG A 122 -10.84 10.66 -2.39
N LEU A 123 -9.80 10.83 -3.21
CA LEU A 123 -9.21 12.15 -3.49
C LEU A 123 -10.16 12.94 -4.40
N THR A 124 -10.78 13.99 -3.87
CA THR A 124 -11.75 14.86 -4.58
C THR A 124 -11.16 16.20 -4.98
N ASP A 125 -10.12 16.65 -4.28
CA ASP A 125 -9.40 17.89 -4.56
C ASP A 125 -7.87 17.65 -4.64
N PRO A 126 -7.34 17.27 -5.82
CA PRO A 126 -5.90 17.12 -6.01
C PRO A 126 -5.11 18.40 -5.74
N ALA A 127 -5.70 19.60 -5.97
CA ALA A 127 -5.00 20.86 -5.76
C ALA A 127 -4.70 21.11 -4.28
N ALA A 128 -5.61 20.73 -3.38
CA ALA A 128 -5.38 20.78 -1.94
C ALA A 128 -4.18 19.92 -1.54
N MET A 129 -4.09 18.67 -2.02
CA MET A 129 -2.94 17.79 -1.78
C MET A 129 -1.63 18.39 -2.26
N LEU A 130 -1.59 18.90 -3.50
CA LEU A 130 -0.39 19.55 -4.06
C LEU A 130 0.05 20.75 -3.23
N SER A 131 -0.91 21.56 -2.77
CA SER A 131 -0.67 22.69 -1.87
C SER A 131 -0.09 22.24 -0.54
N ALA A 132 -0.65 21.19 0.06
CA ALA A 132 -0.17 20.62 1.32
C ALA A 132 1.27 20.11 1.18
N ILE A 133 1.60 19.38 0.11
CA ILE A 133 2.96 18.91 -0.18
C ILE A 133 3.91 20.11 -0.36
N SER A 134 3.52 21.11 -1.14
CA SER A 134 4.33 22.30 -1.39
C SER A 134 4.58 23.10 -0.11
N LYS A 135 3.61 23.17 0.80
CA LYS A 135 3.73 23.86 2.10
C LYS A 135 4.60 23.08 3.09
N ALA A 136 4.43 21.76 3.16
CA ALA A 136 5.14 20.91 4.12
C ALA A 136 6.62 20.72 3.78
N GLN A 137 7.00 20.87 2.50
CA GLN A 137 8.37 20.64 2.03
C GLN A 137 8.94 19.31 2.54
N PRO A 138 8.27 18.17 2.29
CA PRO A 138 8.74 16.88 2.78
C PRO A 138 10.01 16.43 2.08
N GLU A 139 10.80 15.60 2.76
CA GLU A 139 11.93 14.88 2.17
C GLU A 139 11.53 13.48 1.70
N SER A 140 10.48 12.91 2.29
CA SER A 140 9.93 11.61 1.87
C SER A 140 8.41 11.56 1.86
N LEU A 141 7.88 10.73 0.97
CA LEU A 141 6.45 10.42 0.80
C LEU A 141 6.25 8.92 0.61
N ILE A 142 5.04 8.44 0.91
CA ILE A 142 4.56 7.11 0.52
C ILE A 142 3.32 7.26 -0.35
N LEU A 143 3.32 6.57 -1.48
CA LEU A 143 2.25 6.65 -2.47
C LEU A 143 1.72 5.27 -2.84
N VAL A 144 0.46 5.23 -3.22
CA VAL A 144 -0.10 4.17 -4.06
C VAL A 144 -0.01 4.59 -5.53
N PRO A 145 -0.11 3.66 -6.50
CA PRO A 145 0.06 3.99 -7.92
C PRO A 145 -0.87 5.11 -8.42
N GLU A 146 -2.09 5.20 -7.90
CA GLU A 146 -3.05 6.24 -8.28
C GLU A 146 -2.57 7.65 -7.88
N LEU A 147 -2.01 7.79 -6.67
CA LEU A 147 -1.45 9.07 -6.21
C LEU A 147 -0.17 9.42 -6.99
N LEU A 148 0.66 8.44 -7.33
CA LEU A 148 1.82 8.66 -8.18
C LEU A 148 1.39 9.18 -9.56
N PHE A 149 0.39 8.55 -10.18
CA PHE A 149 -0.16 9.02 -11.45
C PHE A 149 -0.68 10.46 -11.36
N MET A 150 -1.36 10.80 -10.27
CA MET A 150 -1.84 12.16 -10.02
C MET A 150 -0.67 13.16 -9.93
N LEU A 151 0.41 12.85 -9.21
CA LEU A 151 1.59 13.73 -9.12
C LEU A 151 2.27 13.90 -10.48
N VAL A 152 2.44 12.83 -11.26
CA VAL A 152 3.01 12.90 -12.64
C VAL A 152 2.14 13.79 -13.52
N THR A 153 0.82 13.63 -13.45
CA THR A 153 -0.12 14.49 -14.20
C THR A 153 -0.01 15.96 -13.77
N ALA A 154 0.12 16.22 -12.48
CA ALA A 154 0.29 17.57 -11.95
C ALA A 154 1.60 18.20 -12.43
N CYS A 155 2.71 17.45 -12.46
CA CYS A 155 3.97 17.92 -13.01
C CYS A 155 3.85 18.28 -14.50
N SER A 156 3.15 17.45 -15.28
CA SER A 156 2.88 17.73 -16.71
C SER A 156 2.03 18.99 -16.90
N ASN A 157 1.23 19.37 -15.89
CA ASN A 157 0.42 20.58 -15.87
C ASN A 157 1.11 21.78 -15.18
N GLY A 158 2.42 21.67 -14.93
CA GLY A 158 3.25 22.78 -14.44
C GLY A 158 3.45 22.83 -12.92
N TRP A 159 2.91 21.89 -12.13
CA TRP A 159 3.27 21.80 -10.72
C TRP A 159 4.73 21.36 -10.57
N GLN A 160 5.46 22.06 -9.70
CA GLN A 160 6.85 21.73 -9.41
C GLN A 160 6.93 20.99 -8.07
N PRO A 161 7.47 19.77 -8.03
CA PRO A 161 7.68 19.07 -6.77
C PRO A 161 8.68 19.83 -5.89
N PRO A 162 8.51 19.81 -4.55
CA PRO A 162 9.48 20.41 -3.65
C PRO A 162 10.89 19.85 -3.87
N GLN A 163 11.89 20.74 -3.91
CA GLN A 163 13.30 20.35 -4.02
C GLN A 163 13.83 19.58 -2.81
N SER A 164 13.10 19.62 -1.70
CA SER A 164 13.38 18.83 -0.51
C SER A 164 13.12 17.35 -0.69
N LEU A 165 12.28 16.94 -1.67
CA LEU A 165 11.97 15.53 -1.91
C LEU A 165 13.21 14.74 -2.33
N ARG A 166 13.55 13.73 -1.54
CA ARG A 166 14.71 12.84 -1.72
C ARG A 166 14.29 11.39 -1.96
N PHE A 167 13.10 11.00 -1.47
CA PHE A 167 12.62 9.63 -1.55
C PHE A 167 11.10 9.56 -1.59
N ILE A 168 10.57 8.85 -2.57
CA ILE A 168 9.13 8.54 -2.67
C ILE A 168 8.99 7.02 -2.79
N ALA A 169 8.47 6.37 -1.74
CA ALA A 169 8.11 4.97 -1.82
C ALA A 169 6.78 4.81 -2.57
N VAL A 170 6.70 3.88 -3.50
CA VAL A 170 5.43 3.50 -4.13
C VAL A 170 5.19 2.01 -4.00
N GLY A 171 3.98 1.63 -3.58
CA GLY A 171 3.61 0.22 -3.37
C GLY A 171 2.12 0.04 -3.09
N GLY A 172 1.77 -1.12 -2.52
CA GLY A 172 0.38 -1.48 -2.22
C GLY A 172 -0.37 -2.09 -3.42
N ALA A 173 0.10 -1.87 -4.64
CA ALA A 173 -0.36 -2.52 -5.87
C ALA A 173 0.79 -2.55 -6.89
N LEU A 174 0.58 -3.26 -8.01
CA LEU A 174 1.56 -3.32 -9.08
C LEU A 174 1.74 -1.92 -9.72
N VAL A 175 2.99 -1.49 -9.87
CA VAL A 175 3.35 -0.21 -10.49
C VAL A 175 4.03 -0.48 -11.83
N PRO A 176 3.46 -0.01 -12.95
CA PRO A 176 4.13 -0.16 -14.25
C PRO A 176 5.46 0.61 -14.30
N ALA A 177 6.52 -0.02 -14.81
CA ALA A 177 7.83 0.62 -14.96
C ALA A 177 7.75 1.92 -15.76
N GLY A 178 6.87 2.00 -16.77
CA GLY A 178 6.64 3.23 -17.53
C GLY A 178 6.09 4.40 -16.70
N LEU A 179 5.33 4.14 -15.64
CA LEU A 179 4.88 5.18 -14.72
C LEU A 179 6.02 5.67 -13.83
N ILE A 180 6.89 4.76 -13.36
CA ILE A 180 8.09 5.11 -12.60
C ILE A 180 9.03 5.96 -13.45
N ALA A 181 9.26 5.58 -14.71
CA ALA A 181 10.10 6.35 -15.65
C ALA A 181 9.57 7.76 -15.82
N LYS A 182 8.28 7.93 -16.14
CA LYS A 182 7.63 9.25 -16.29
C LYS A 182 7.72 10.09 -15.01
N ALA A 183 7.58 9.46 -13.84
CA ALA A 183 7.70 10.17 -12.57
C ALA A 183 9.12 10.70 -12.35
N ARG A 184 10.14 9.90 -12.67
CA ARG A 184 11.56 10.32 -12.56
C ARG A 184 11.93 11.39 -13.56
N GLU A 185 11.43 11.33 -14.79
CA GLU A 185 11.56 12.40 -15.80
C GLU A 185 10.94 13.72 -15.31
N ALA A 186 9.85 13.63 -14.53
CA ALA A 186 9.20 14.78 -13.90
C ALA A 186 9.90 15.27 -12.60
N GLY A 187 11.05 14.69 -12.23
CA GLY A 187 11.82 15.07 -11.05
C GLY A 187 11.33 14.45 -9.73
N LEU A 188 10.49 13.43 -9.78
CA LEU A 188 10.02 12.70 -8.60
C LEU A 188 10.95 11.50 -8.30
N PRO A 189 11.64 11.45 -7.15
CA PRO A 189 12.58 10.37 -6.80
C PRO A 189 11.82 9.12 -6.30
N VAL A 190 11.21 8.36 -7.23
CA VAL A 190 10.29 7.26 -6.95
C VAL A 190 11.01 5.93 -6.92
N TYR A 191 10.71 5.12 -5.90
CA TYR A 191 11.24 3.78 -5.68
C TYR A 191 10.12 2.82 -5.30
N GLN A 192 10.03 1.69 -6.01
CA GLN A 192 9.00 0.70 -5.77
C GLN A 192 9.38 -0.24 -4.65
N GLY A 193 8.40 -0.59 -3.80
CA GLY A 193 8.51 -1.63 -2.78
C GLY A 193 7.34 -2.59 -2.82
N TYR A 194 7.52 -3.73 -2.14
CA TYR A 194 6.50 -4.76 -1.99
C TYR A 194 6.38 -5.20 -0.54
N GLY A 195 5.17 -5.53 -0.16
CA GLY A 195 4.87 -6.09 1.15
C GLY A 195 3.41 -6.48 1.29
N LEU A 196 3.11 -7.09 2.41
CA LEU A 196 1.76 -7.51 2.80
C LEU A 196 1.61 -7.44 4.33
N SER A 197 0.38 -7.37 4.79
CA SER A 197 0.09 -7.20 6.21
C SER A 197 0.58 -8.36 7.05
N GLU A 198 0.53 -9.58 6.54
CA GLU A 198 1.02 -10.80 7.20
C GLU A 198 2.55 -10.82 7.39
N CYS A 199 3.27 -10.03 6.61
CA CYS A 199 4.71 -9.80 6.74
C CYS A 199 5.04 -8.41 7.32
N VAL A 200 4.09 -7.84 8.06
CA VAL A 200 4.24 -6.59 8.83
C VAL A 200 4.61 -5.38 7.96
N SER A 201 4.02 -5.24 6.78
CA SER A 201 4.13 -4.16 5.82
C SER A 201 5.17 -4.41 4.71
N VAL A 202 6.36 -3.84 4.76
CA VAL A 202 7.32 -3.80 3.65
C VAL A 202 8.32 -4.95 3.76
N ASN A 203 8.49 -5.73 2.69
CA ASN A 203 9.45 -6.85 2.62
C ASN A 203 10.63 -6.55 1.70
N THR A 204 10.37 -5.89 0.59
CA THR A 204 11.39 -5.50 -0.38
C THR A 204 11.24 -4.04 -0.75
N LEU A 205 12.34 -3.40 -1.14
CA LEU A 205 12.37 -1.99 -1.51
C LEU A 205 13.51 -1.72 -2.50
N ASN A 206 13.22 -0.92 -3.53
CA ASN A 206 14.24 -0.27 -4.34
C ASN A 206 14.79 0.94 -3.59
N LEU A 207 16.08 1.19 -3.72
CA LEU A 207 16.81 2.26 -3.04
C LEU A 207 17.62 3.08 -4.06
N PRO A 208 17.99 4.32 -3.78
CA PRO A 208 18.74 5.17 -4.71
C PRO A 208 20.03 4.55 -5.25
N ASP A 209 20.73 3.77 -4.43
CA ASP A 209 21.99 3.09 -4.74
C ASP A 209 21.82 1.60 -5.12
N ALA A 210 20.61 1.07 -5.04
CA ALA A 210 20.27 -0.33 -5.34
C ALA A 210 18.89 -0.41 -5.97
N ASP A 211 18.76 0.06 -7.21
CA ASP A 211 17.49 0.22 -7.91
C ASP A 211 17.41 -0.65 -9.17
N ASN A 212 16.25 -1.25 -9.36
CA ASN A 212 15.83 -1.88 -10.60
C ASN A 212 14.34 -1.56 -10.82
N PRO A 213 13.98 -0.61 -11.71
CA PRO A 213 12.60 -0.17 -11.92
C PRO A 213 11.62 -1.26 -12.36
N ASP A 214 12.12 -2.36 -12.92
CA ASP A 214 11.33 -3.53 -13.36
C ASP A 214 11.09 -4.53 -12.21
N SER A 215 11.55 -4.20 -10.99
CA SER A 215 11.44 -5.04 -9.81
C SER A 215 10.76 -4.30 -8.64
N VAL A 216 10.36 -5.06 -7.64
CA VAL A 216 9.91 -4.51 -6.35
C VAL A 216 11.06 -4.34 -5.34
N GLY A 217 12.30 -4.36 -5.82
CA GLY A 217 13.50 -4.12 -5.04
C GLY A 217 14.10 -5.39 -4.41
N ARG A 218 15.01 -5.16 -3.48
CA ARG A 218 15.72 -6.19 -2.71
C ARG A 218 15.07 -6.43 -1.36
N SER A 219 15.28 -7.64 -0.81
CA SER A 219 14.82 -7.99 0.53
C SER A 219 15.41 -7.06 1.59
N LEU A 220 14.55 -6.62 2.50
CA LEU A 220 14.97 -5.90 3.72
C LEU A 220 15.43 -6.91 4.79
N GLY A 221 16.37 -6.49 5.66
CA GLY A 221 17.10 -7.36 6.57
C GLY A 221 16.30 -8.01 7.71
N HIS A 222 15.01 -7.69 7.86
CA HIS A 222 14.15 -8.26 8.91
C HIS A 222 13.46 -9.57 8.50
N ASN A 223 13.45 -9.92 7.21
CA ASN A 223 12.82 -11.12 6.67
C ASN A 223 13.80 -11.97 5.87
N THR A 224 13.55 -13.28 5.85
CA THR A 224 14.11 -14.22 4.89
C THR A 224 13.04 -14.55 3.87
N LEU A 225 13.31 -14.28 2.60
CA LEU A 225 12.43 -14.55 1.48
C LEU A 225 12.98 -15.75 0.68
N THR A 226 12.10 -16.71 0.39
CA THR A 226 12.40 -17.87 -0.45
C THR A 226 11.33 -18.04 -1.51
N ILE A 227 11.65 -18.72 -2.61
CA ILE A 227 10.69 -18.99 -3.68
C ILE A 227 10.45 -20.50 -3.72
N GLU A 228 9.20 -20.90 -3.46
CA GLU A 228 8.76 -22.29 -3.49
C GLU A 228 7.74 -22.50 -4.63
N SER A 229 8.10 -23.26 -5.64
CA SER A 229 7.24 -23.49 -6.83
C SER A 229 6.73 -22.18 -7.46
N GLY A 230 7.59 -21.17 -7.53
CA GLY A 230 7.27 -19.83 -8.07
C GLY A 230 6.52 -18.92 -7.11
N GLU A 231 6.15 -19.38 -5.93
CA GLU A 231 5.46 -18.57 -4.92
C GLU A 231 6.47 -18.02 -3.90
N LEU A 232 6.31 -16.74 -3.54
CA LEU A 232 7.11 -16.12 -2.49
C LEU A 232 6.67 -16.64 -1.12
N VAL A 233 7.64 -17.05 -0.33
CA VAL A 233 7.47 -17.46 1.06
C VAL A 233 8.34 -16.57 1.95
N ALA A 234 7.74 -15.96 2.96
CA ALA A 234 8.43 -15.10 3.90
C ALA A 234 8.50 -15.74 5.30
N SER A 235 9.66 -15.62 5.94
CA SER A 235 9.87 -16.02 7.33
C SER A 235 10.66 -14.96 8.10
N GLY A 236 10.74 -15.07 9.43
CA GLY A 236 11.40 -14.08 10.28
C GLY A 236 10.40 -13.13 10.92
N THR A 237 10.36 -11.88 10.52
CA THR A 237 9.42 -10.89 11.06
C THR A 237 8.08 -10.98 10.34
N ILE A 238 7.16 -11.77 10.88
CA ILE A 238 5.84 -12.02 10.34
C ILE A 238 4.75 -11.80 11.39
N PHE A 239 3.50 -11.88 11.00
CA PHE A 239 2.33 -11.72 11.87
C PHE A 239 2.23 -12.83 12.92
N LEU A 240 1.41 -12.61 13.94
CA LEU A 240 1.15 -13.60 14.98
C LEU A 240 0.01 -14.57 14.63
N GLY A 241 -0.80 -14.25 13.63
CA GLY A 241 -1.96 -14.99 13.19
C GLY A 241 -3.15 -14.09 12.89
N TYR A 242 -4.28 -14.68 12.53
CA TYR A 242 -5.52 -13.95 12.25
C TYR A 242 -6.43 -13.92 13.47
N LEU A 243 -7.06 -12.78 13.71
CA LEU A 243 -8.10 -12.57 14.71
C LEU A 243 -9.18 -13.66 14.58
N ASN A 244 -9.57 -14.26 15.70
CA ASN A 244 -10.58 -15.34 15.78
C ASN A 244 -10.28 -16.59 14.93
N GLN A 245 -8.99 -16.86 14.63
CA GLN A 245 -8.56 -18.04 13.90
C GLN A 245 -7.37 -18.73 14.60
N PRO A 246 -7.58 -19.42 15.74
CA PRO A 246 -6.51 -20.05 16.54
C PRO A 246 -5.58 -20.96 15.74
N GLN A 247 -6.12 -21.65 14.73
CA GLN A 247 -5.34 -22.52 13.83
C GLN A 247 -4.28 -21.78 13.00
N SER A 248 -4.35 -20.44 12.92
CA SER A 248 -3.39 -19.59 12.22
C SER A 248 -2.31 -19.01 13.15
N PHE A 249 -2.38 -19.28 14.47
CA PHE A 249 -1.52 -18.62 15.45
C PHE A 249 -0.07 -19.13 15.38
N TYR A 250 0.86 -18.19 15.50
CA TYR A 250 2.30 -18.38 15.55
C TYR A 250 2.88 -19.15 14.35
N PRO A 251 2.59 -18.72 13.10
CA PRO A 251 3.15 -19.36 11.93
C PRO A 251 4.68 -19.21 11.91
N THR A 252 5.37 -20.18 11.32
CA THR A 252 6.83 -20.12 11.10
C THR A 252 7.19 -19.45 9.78
N ALA A 253 6.27 -19.44 8.83
CA ALA A 253 6.42 -18.81 7.53
C ALA A 253 5.05 -18.40 6.97
N VAL A 254 5.06 -17.46 6.04
CA VAL A 254 3.89 -16.98 5.29
C VAL A 254 4.06 -17.32 3.82
N LYS A 255 3.14 -18.12 3.28
CA LYS A 255 2.94 -18.26 1.84
C LYS A 255 2.12 -17.07 1.35
N THR A 256 2.74 -16.22 0.55
CA THR A 256 2.12 -14.92 0.19
C THR A 256 0.99 -15.05 -0.82
N GLY A 257 0.98 -16.14 -1.59
CA GLY A 257 0.12 -16.31 -2.75
C GLY A 257 0.59 -15.54 -3.99
N ASP A 258 1.68 -14.78 -3.88
CA ASP A 258 2.24 -14.00 -4.98
C ASP A 258 3.29 -14.82 -5.73
N LEU A 259 3.20 -14.82 -7.06
CA LEU A 259 4.17 -15.46 -7.95
C LEU A 259 5.31 -14.48 -8.20
N VAL A 260 6.52 -14.94 -7.91
CA VAL A 260 7.70 -14.07 -7.91
C VAL A 260 8.88 -14.80 -8.55
N SER A 261 9.69 -14.06 -9.28
CA SER A 261 11.05 -14.46 -9.66
C SER A 261 12.08 -13.59 -8.95
N GLU A 262 13.30 -14.09 -8.81
CA GLU A 262 14.42 -13.34 -8.24
C GLU A 262 15.57 -13.37 -9.25
N GLU A 263 16.13 -12.19 -9.52
CA GLU A 263 17.30 -12.06 -10.39
C GLU A 263 18.27 -11.04 -9.77
N ASN A 264 19.49 -11.46 -9.53
CA ASN A 264 20.56 -10.64 -8.94
C ASN A 264 20.19 -9.99 -7.59
N GLY A 265 19.35 -10.66 -6.79
CA GLY A 265 18.85 -10.18 -5.51
C GLY A 265 17.63 -9.26 -5.62
N TYR A 266 17.11 -8.99 -6.83
CA TYR A 266 15.90 -8.23 -7.07
C TYR A 266 14.70 -9.15 -7.28
N TYR A 267 13.58 -8.83 -6.65
CA TYR A 267 12.35 -9.60 -6.75
C TYR A 267 11.40 -8.96 -7.77
N CYS A 268 10.84 -9.78 -8.66
CA CYS A 268 9.87 -9.36 -9.67
C CYS A 268 8.55 -10.10 -9.45
N VAL A 269 7.47 -9.37 -9.17
CA VAL A 269 6.14 -9.92 -8.94
C VAL A 269 5.42 -10.10 -10.27
N ALA A 270 5.04 -11.35 -10.58
CA ALA A 270 4.34 -11.68 -11.82
C ALA A 270 2.81 -11.67 -11.68
N GLY A 271 2.29 -11.68 -10.45
CA GLY A 271 0.85 -11.68 -10.15
C GLY A 271 0.51 -12.59 -8.98
N ARG A 272 -0.78 -12.79 -8.74
CA ARG A 272 -1.27 -13.67 -7.67
C ARG A 272 -1.66 -15.03 -8.21
N ARG A 273 -1.24 -16.09 -7.55
CA ARG A 273 -1.57 -17.49 -7.93
C ARG A 273 -3.07 -17.72 -8.07
N LYS A 274 -3.88 -17.17 -7.16
CA LYS A 274 -5.34 -17.33 -7.15
C LYS A 274 -6.08 -16.43 -8.14
N SER A 275 -5.44 -15.37 -8.62
CA SER A 275 -6.02 -14.42 -9.57
C SER A 275 -5.66 -14.74 -11.02
N LEU A 276 -4.72 -15.67 -11.27
CA LEU A 276 -4.35 -16.03 -12.63
C LEU A 276 -5.57 -16.50 -13.42
N ILE A 277 -5.75 -15.90 -14.57
CA ILE A 277 -6.70 -16.34 -15.59
C ILE A 277 -6.05 -17.47 -16.37
N ILE A 278 -6.67 -18.66 -16.35
CA ILE A 278 -6.24 -19.79 -17.18
C ILE A 278 -7.13 -19.80 -18.42
N THR A 279 -6.56 -19.43 -19.57
CA THR A 279 -7.30 -19.45 -20.82
C THR A 279 -7.62 -20.87 -21.29
N SER A 280 -8.59 -21.04 -22.19
CA SER A 280 -8.91 -22.36 -22.80
C SER A 280 -7.74 -22.96 -23.58
N LEU A 281 -6.72 -22.16 -23.88
CA LEU A 281 -5.47 -22.59 -24.53
C LEU A 281 -4.36 -22.94 -23.51
N GLY A 282 -4.68 -22.98 -22.20
CA GLY A 282 -3.74 -23.31 -21.12
C GLY A 282 -2.72 -22.20 -20.81
N ARG A 283 -2.95 -20.98 -21.24
CA ARG A 283 -2.07 -19.84 -20.91
C ARG A 283 -2.47 -19.27 -19.56
N ASN A 284 -1.46 -19.06 -18.69
CA ASN A 284 -1.61 -18.35 -17.44
C ASN A 284 -1.38 -16.84 -17.65
N ILE A 285 -2.37 -16.04 -17.34
CA ILE A 285 -2.34 -14.58 -17.53
C ILE A 285 -2.63 -13.92 -16.19
N SER A 286 -1.77 -12.97 -15.75
CA SER A 286 -2.03 -12.11 -14.60
C SER A 286 -2.94 -10.96 -15.04
N PRO A 287 -4.19 -10.91 -14.57
CA PRO A 287 -5.09 -9.79 -14.89
C PRO A 287 -4.54 -8.47 -14.34
N GLU A 288 -3.98 -8.49 -13.12
CA GLU A 288 -3.46 -7.30 -12.45
C GLU A 288 -2.33 -6.64 -13.25
N TRP A 289 -1.52 -7.43 -13.96
CA TRP A 289 -0.47 -6.89 -14.81
C TRP A 289 -1.04 -6.12 -16.01
N ILE A 290 -2.02 -6.68 -16.69
CA ILE A 290 -2.69 -6.02 -17.84
C ILE A 290 -3.45 -4.78 -17.36
N GLU A 291 -4.20 -4.90 -16.25
CA GLU A 291 -4.95 -3.81 -15.64
C GLU A 291 -4.04 -2.63 -15.28
N SER A 292 -2.88 -2.91 -14.69
CA SER A 292 -1.91 -1.88 -14.32
C SER A 292 -1.36 -1.14 -15.54
N LEU A 293 -1.06 -1.85 -16.64
CA LEU A 293 -0.60 -1.23 -17.88
C LEU A 293 -1.66 -0.31 -18.49
N LEU A 294 -2.92 -0.77 -18.55
CA LEU A 294 -4.03 0.02 -19.08
C LEU A 294 -4.32 1.26 -18.22
N LEU A 295 -4.21 1.14 -16.89
CA LEU A 295 -4.37 2.28 -15.98
C LEU A 295 -3.24 3.30 -16.11
N ALA A 296 -2.00 2.86 -16.35
CA ALA A 296 -0.82 3.74 -16.49
C ALA A 296 -0.88 4.67 -17.71
N GLY A 297 -1.68 4.32 -18.72
CA GLY A 297 -1.93 5.18 -19.89
C GLY A 297 -2.81 6.39 -19.59
N GLY A 298 -3.50 6.40 -18.45
CA GLY A 298 -4.29 7.54 -17.98
C GLY A 298 -5.65 7.72 -18.63
N LEU A 299 -6.03 6.88 -19.58
CA LEU A 299 -7.33 6.93 -20.24
C LEU A 299 -8.46 6.40 -19.36
N PHE A 300 -8.16 5.45 -18.46
CA PHE A 300 -9.14 4.74 -17.66
C PHE A 300 -9.00 5.08 -16.18
N SER A 301 -10.13 5.11 -15.47
CA SER A 301 -10.21 5.22 -14.02
C SER A 301 -10.31 3.86 -13.33
N GLN A 302 -10.89 2.87 -14.02
CA GLN A 302 -10.99 1.50 -13.56
C GLN A 302 -10.84 0.54 -14.76
N VAL A 303 -10.20 -0.58 -14.51
CA VAL A 303 -10.03 -1.66 -15.48
C VAL A 303 -10.28 -2.98 -14.76
N LEU A 304 -10.98 -3.90 -15.41
CA LEU A 304 -11.15 -5.27 -14.96
C LEU A 304 -10.92 -6.21 -16.13
N VAL A 305 -9.91 -7.06 -16.02
CA VAL A 305 -9.60 -8.08 -17.04
C VAL A 305 -10.26 -9.40 -16.67
N VAL A 306 -10.93 -10.01 -17.63
CA VAL A 306 -11.64 -11.28 -17.50
C VAL A 306 -11.27 -12.20 -18.65
N GLY A 307 -11.44 -13.53 -18.50
CA GLY A 307 -11.10 -14.46 -19.59
C GLY A 307 -10.90 -15.90 -19.15
N GLU A 308 -11.30 -16.25 -17.91
CA GLU A 308 -11.19 -17.63 -17.40
C GLU A 308 -11.86 -18.62 -18.36
N ALA A 309 -11.12 -19.68 -18.73
CA ALA A 309 -11.53 -20.72 -19.67
C ALA A 309 -11.96 -20.20 -21.07
N ARG A 310 -11.60 -18.95 -21.43
CA ARG A 310 -11.87 -18.37 -22.76
C ARG A 310 -10.61 -18.39 -23.63
N PRO A 311 -10.72 -18.37 -24.96
CA PRO A 311 -9.54 -18.38 -25.86
C PRO A 311 -8.75 -17.06 -25.79
N HIS A 312 -9.34 -15.97 -25.31
CA HIS A 312 -8.73 -14.65 -25.14
C HIS A 312 -9.30 -13.96 -23.90
N CYS A 313 -8.56 -12.99 -23.38
CA CYS A 313 -9.04 -12.09 -22.36
C CYS A 313 -9.85 -10.94 -22.96
N ALA A 314 -10.73 -10.37 -22.16
CA ALA A 314 -11.44 -9.12 -22.43
C ALA A 314 -11.25 -8.17 -21.24
N ALA A 315 -11.31 -6.87 -21.48
CA ALA A 315 -11.25 -5.86 -20.44
C ALA A 315 -12.55 -5.05 -20.38
N LEU A 316 -13.05 -4.85 -19.15
CA LEU A 316 -14.08 -3.87 -18.86
C LEU A 316 -13.36 -2.58 -18.47
N LEU A 317 -13.66 -1.49 -19.17
CA LEU A 317 -12.93 -0.23 -19.08
C LEU A 317 -13.88 0.88 -18.62
N VAL A 318 -13.51 1.63 -17.59
CA VAL A 318 -14.21 2.84 -17.18
C VAL A 318 -13.38 4.06 -17.60
N PRO A 319 -13.81 4.85 -18.58
CA PRO A 319 -13.09 6.05 -19.00
C PRO A 319 -12.90 7.05 -17.84
N ARG A 320 -11.74 7.69 -17.78
CA ARG A 320 -11.45 8.70 -16.74
C ARG A 320 -12.27 9.98 -16.95
N HIS A 321 -12.57 10.32 -18.19
CA HIS A 321 -13.42 11.46 -18.56
C HIS A 321 -14.23 11.19 -19.84
N LYS A 322 -15.28 11.98 -20.06
CA LYS A 322 -16.21 11.80 -21.19
C LYS A 322 -15.58 12.00 -22.58
N GLY A 323 -14.38 12.55 -22.68
CA GLY A 323 -13.68 12.77 -23.93
C GLY A 323 -12.88 11.57 -24.45
N VAL A 324 -12.85 10.44 -23.74
CA VAL A 324 -12.18 9.22 -24.22
C VAL A 324 -13.00 8.60 -25.36
N THR A 325 -12.41 8.51 -26.53
CA THR A 325 -13.07 7.95 -27.74
C THR A 325 -12.62 6.51 -27.97
N THR A 326 -13.39 5.74 -28.75
CA THR A 326 -13.01 4.38 -29.18
C THR A 326 -11.68 4.36 -29.90
N GLN A 327 -11.40 5.35 -30.74
CA GLN A 327 -10.13 5.48 -31.45
C GLN A 327 -8.94 5.64 -30.49
N MET A 328 -9.09 6.40 -29.42
CA MET A 328 -8.06 6.53 -28.36
C MET A 328 -7.82 5.21 -27.65
N ILE A 329 -8.88 4.42 -27.43
CA ILE A 329 -8.78 3.10 -26.78
C ILE A 329 -8.04 2.11 -27.69
N GLU A 330 -8.32 2.11 -28.99
CA GLU A 330 -7.68 1.21 -29.97
C GLU A 330 -6.20 1.53 -30.22
N GLN A 331 -5.78 2.77 -29.98
CA GLN A 331 -4.39 3.22 -30.12
C GLN A 331 -3.56 3.07 -28.84
N HIS A 332 -4.22 2.77 -27.73
CA HIS A 332 -3.61 2.60 -26.42
C HIS A 332 -3.19 1.15 -26.18
#